data_365536227612f6214cb0f1402c2ceb01
#
_entry.id   365536227612f6214cb0f1402c2ceb01
#
_cell.length_a   1.000
_cell.length_b   1.000
_cell.length_c   1.000
_cell.angle_alpha   90.00
_cell.angle_beta   90.00
_cell.angle_gamma   90.00
#
_symmetry.space_group_name_H-M   'P 1'
#
loop_
_entity.id
_entity.type
_entity.pdbx_description
1 polymer ?
#
loop_
_entity_poly.entity_id
_entity_poly.type
_entity_poly.pdbx_seq_one_letter_code
_entity_poly.pdbx_strand_id
1 'polypeptide(L)'
;MDKNKIIIFDTTLRDGEQSPGASMNTAEKLQIALQLERLGVDVMEAGFAAASPGDFDAVNQIAKQASNITVCSLARAVERDIKAAGEALAPAKNKRIHTFIATSPIHMEYKLKMSPDEVIRRAVEAVQYSKTFCDDVEFSCEDACRSEMSFLKEICDAAINAGAKTINIPDTVGYLYPEEITARISEIVKFIGDRAVVSVHNHNDLGMATANSLAAIKAGARQVEGTINGIGERAGNAALEEIVMAIKTRQDVFAPLFTGIISKEIYPTSRLIASITGIEPQPNKAIVGKNAFAHESGIHQDGVLKHKETYEIISAESIGLEKNSLVLGKHSGRHAFKDKLANLGFDLDSEALNKAFEKFKDLADKKKEIFDDDIRALVAEEITKIPQAYEITDLLQSSGGSLASASMSIRHNDEIVSDSALGNGTADAIFKVVDRISGINGTLKDYKVTAVSQGKDALAKVDVKVEFEGKTAVMGHGLDIDTMMASAKAYVGALNSYLRIHKN
;
A
#
# COMPACT_ATOMS: atom_id res chain seq x y z
N MET A 1 -9.16 10.41 29.04
CA MET A 1 -8.64 9.50 27.99
C MET A 1 -8.52 8.11 28.59
N ASP A 2 -8.82 7.05 27.83
CA ASP A 2 -8.58 5.69 28.32
C ASP A 2 -7.06 5.46 28.45
N LYS A 3 -6.61 5.07 29.65
CA LYS A 3 -5.17 4.87 29.96
C LYS A 3 -4.53 3.72 29.16
N ASN A 4 -5.35 2.86 28.58
CA ASN A 4 -4.91 1.73 27.75
C ASN A 4 -4.83 2.06 26.26
N LYS A 5 -5.39 3.20 25.85
CA LYS A 5 -5.30 3.62 24.45
C LYS A 5 -3.93 4.18 24.13
N ILE A 6 -3.29 3.64 23.10
CA ILE A 6 -2.10 4.21 22.46
C ILE A 6 -2.55 5.20 21.41
N ILE A 7 -2.15 6.44 21.56
CA ILE A 7 -2.39 7.52 20.59
C ILE A 7 -1.46 7.32 19.41
N ILE A 8 -2.01 7.24 18.21
CA ILE A 8 -1.25 7.16 16.97
C ILE A 8 -1.15 8.57 16.38
N PHE A 9 0.08 9.05 16.30
CA PHE A 9 0.43 10.34 15.73
C PHE A 9 1.15 10.15 14.40
N ASP A 10 0.49 10.48 13.30
CA ASP A 10 1.04 10.33 11.96
C ASP A 10 1.79 11.60 11.54
N THR A 11 3.04 11.44 11.12
CA THR A 11 3.90 12.52 10.62
C THR A 11 4.23 12.36 9.13
N THR A 12 3.46 11.58 8.38
CA THR A 12 3.68 11.33 6.94
C THR A 12 3.70 12.62 6.12
N LEU A 13 2.81 13.57 6.43
CA LEU A 13 2.69 14.84 5.73
C LEU A 13 3.72 15.91 6.17
N ARG A 14 4.54 15.62 7.18
CA ARG A 14 5.62 16.50 7.64
C ARG A 14 6.98 15.83 7.54
N ASP A 15 7.31 14.85 8.40
CA ASP A 15 8.60 14.15 8.40
C ASP A 15 8.71 13.19 7.20
N GLY A 16 7.61 12.53 6.87
CA GLY A 16 7.54 11.68 5.68
C GLY A 16 7.81 12.44 4.39
N GLU A 17 7.29 13.66 4.25
CA GLU A 17 7.52 14.53 3.09
C GLU A 17 8.99 15.01 2.99
N GLN A 18 9.74 15.00 4.09
CA GLN A 18 11.15 15.36 4.10
C GLN A 18 12.04 14.26 3.48
N SER A 19 11.48 13.09 3.18
CA SER A 19 12.16 12.07 2.40
C SER A 19 12.51 12.62 1.00
N PRO A 20 13.77 12.49 0.53
CA PRO A 20 14.14 12.97 -0.80
C PRO A 20 13.22 12.37 -1.90
N GLY A 21 12.56 13.25 -2.64
CA GLY A 21 11.63 12.87 -3.72
C GLY A 21 10.16 12.72 -3.31
N ALA A 22 9.81 12.86 -2.03
CA ALA A 22 8.45 12.71 -1.51
C ALA A 22 7.63 14.01 -1.46
N SER A 23 8.11 15.10 -2.06
CA SER A 23 7.38 16.38 -2.04
C SER A 23 5.99 16.26 -2.63
N MET A 24 5.01 16.82 -1.95
CA MET A 24 3.59 16.74 -2.29
C MET A 24 2.98 18.14 -2.46
N ASN A 25 2.07 18.28 -3.42
CA ASN A 25 1.27 19.49 -3.53
C ASN A 25 0.08 19.48 -2.55
N THR A 26 -0.59 20.64 -2.40
CA THR A 26 -1.71 20.81 -1.45
C THR A 26 -2.86 19.80 -1.69
N ALA A 27 -3.19 19.47 -2.94
CA ALA A 27 -4.26 18.54 -3.25
C ALA A 27 -3.89 17.10 -2.86
N GLU A 28 -2.66 16.69 -3.08
CA GLU A 28 -2.10 15.41 -2.68
C GLU A 28 -2.05 15.26 -1.16
N LYS A 29 -1.57 16.29 -0.44
CA LYS A 29 -1.59 16.33 1.03
C LYS A 29 -3.01 16.20 1.57
N LEU A 30 -3.97 16.88 0.99
CA LEU A 30 -5.36 16.79 1.39
C LEU A 30 -5.94 15.37 1.17
N GLN A 31 -5.63 14.74 0.06
CA GLN A 31 -6.07 13.37 -0.23
C GLN A 31 -5.53 12.38 0.81
N ILE A 32 -4.24 12.48 1.16
CA ILE A 32 -3.63 11.66 2.21
C ILE A 32 -4.25 11.98 3.58
N ALA A 33 -4.46 13.25 3.91
CA ALA A 33 -5.06 13.67 5.18
C ALA A 33 -6.44 13.04 5.39
N LEU A 34 -7.31 13.05 4.38
CA LEU A 34 -8.63 12.42 4.43
C LEU A 34 -8.54 10.89 4.55
N GLN A 35 -7.52 10.27 3.98
CA GLN A 35 -7.29 8.84 4.12
C GLN A 35 -6.76 8.50 5.52
N LEU A 36 -5.88 9.30 6.12
CA LEU A 36 -5.43 9.14 7.51
C LEU A 36 -6.59 9.27 8.52
N GLU A 37 -7.52 10.17 8.27
CA GLU A 37 -8.76 10.28 9.06
C GLU A 37 -9.60 8.99 8.93
N ARG A 38 -9.77 8.41 7.74
CA ARG A 38 -10.46 7.12 7.54
C ARG A 38 -9.73 5.97 8.21
N LEU A 39 -8.41 5.96 8.17
CA LEU A 39 -7.57 4.98 8.86
C LEU A 39 -7.79 5.00 10.38
N GLY A 40 -8.25 6.13 10.93
CA GLY A 40 -8.51 6.29 12.35
C GLY A 40 -7.29 6.74 13.14
N VAL A 41 -6.39 7.50 12.52
CA VAL A 41 -5.27 8.17 13.18
C VAL A 41 -5.82 9.19 14.20
N ASP A 42 -5.20 9.29 15.36
CA ASP A 42 -5.65 10.19 16.43
C ASP A 42 -5.18 11.63 16.20
N VAL A 43 -3.91 11.78 15.79
CA VAL A 43 -3.28 13.08 15.51
C VAL A 43 -2.53 12.99 14.18
N MET A 44 -2.72 13.97 13.32
CA MET A 44 -2.04 14.09 12.03
C MET A 44 -1.23 15.38 11.99
N GLU A 45 0.08 15.28 11.81
CA GLU A 45 0.94 16.43 11.58
C GLU A 45 0.88 16.82 10.10
N ALA A 46 0.04 17.82 9.81
CA ALA A 46 -0.31 18.22 8.46
C ALA A 46 0.83 18.93 7.70
N GLY A 47 1.86 19.38 8.41
CA GLY A 47 3.02 20.03 7.84
C GLY A 47 3.71 21.02 8.79
N PHE A 48 4.59 21.84 8.21
CA PHE A 48 5.29 22.93 8.89
C PHE A 48 4.86 24.26 8.28
N ALA A 49 3.78 24.85 8.81
CA ALA A 49 3.12 26.02 8.23
C ALA A 49 4.05 27.25 8.03
N ALA A 50 5.11 27.37 8.81
CA ALA A 50 6.07 28.47 8.68
C ALA A 50 7.14 28.25 7.60
N ALA A 51 7.21 27.06 6.98
CA ALA A 51 8.25 26.73 5.99
C ALA A 51 8.05 27.51 4.69
N SER A 52 6.83 27.59 4.18
CA SER A 52 6.48 28.31 2.97
C SER A 52 4.99 28.73 2.94
N PRO A 53 4.60 29.66 2.05
CA PRO A 53 3.19 29.96 1.83
C PRO A 53 2.37 28.75 1.38
N GLY A 54 2.96 27.83 0.59
CA GLY A 54 2.32 26.60 0.16
C GLY A 54 2.07 25.62 1.32
N ASP A 55 3.02 25.48 2.23
CA ASP A 55 2.86 24.67 3.45
C ASP A 55 1.80 25.26 4.38
N PHE A 56 1.77 26.59 4.53
CA PHE A 56 0.70 27.28 5.28
C PHE A 56 -0.67 26.96 4.67
N ASP A 57 -0.83 27.09 3.35
CA ASP A 57 -2.08 26.80 2.66
C ASP A 57 -2.49 25.33 2.81
N ALA A 58 -1.56 24.40 2.66
CA ALA A 58 -1.83 22.97 2.83
C ALA A 58 -2.35 22.67 4.24
N VAL A 59 -1.67 23.13 5.29
CA VAL A 59 -2.14 22.95 6.68
C VAL A 59 -3.52 23.57 6.88
N ASN A 60 -3.75 24.77 6.34
CA ASN A 60 -5.04 25.48 6.46
C ASN A 60 -6.17 24.76 5.72
N GLN A 61 -5.93 24.23 4.51
CA GLN A 61 -6.93 23.44 3.77
C GLN A 61 -7.27 22.13 4.48
N ILE A 62 -6.28 21.45 5.01
CA ILE A 62 -6.49 20.23 5.82
C ILE A 62 -7.29 20.58 7.09
N ALA A 63 -6.92 21.65 7.78
CA ALA A 63 -7.63 22.11 8.98
C ALA A 63 -9.11 22.46 8.75
N LYS A 64 -9.47 22.91 7.54
CA LYS A 64 -10.87 23.17 7.15
C LYS A 64 -11.69 21.90 6.89
N GLN A 65 -11.06 20.84 6.43
CA GLN A 65 -11.77 19.66 5.92
C GLN A 65 -11.74 18.46 6.88
N ALA A 66 -10.69 18.30 7.67
CA ALA A 66 -10.58 17.26 8.67
C ALA A 66 -11.53 17.53 9.84
N SER A 67 -12.31 16.53 10.27
CA SER A 67 -13.38 16.73 11.24
C SER A 67 -13.28 15.86 12.50
N ASN A 68 -12.76 14.62 12.36
CA ASN A 68 -12.74 13.62 13.44
C ASN A 68 -11.32 13.27 13.92
N ILE A 69 -10.32 14.00 13.45
CA ILE A 69 -8.91 13.84 13.78
C ILE A 69 -8.38 15.14 14.39
N THR A 70 -7.34 15.07 15.22
CA THR A 70 -6.61 16.26 15.65
C THR A 70 -5.59 16.66 14.58
N VAL A 71 -5.73 17.87 14.03
CA VAL A 71 -4.79 18.41 13.06
C VAL A 71 -3.68 19.12 13.81
N CYS A 72 -2.44 18.78 13.51
CA CYS A 72 -1.24 19.32 14.13
C CYS A 72 -0.38 20.07 13.09
N SER A 73 0.34 21.10 13.53
CA SER A 73 1.41 21.73 12.76
C SER A 73 2.66 21.84 13.60
N LEU A 74 3.81 21.49 12.99
CA LEU A 74 5.11 21.71 13.59
C LEU A 74 5.47 23.19 13.66
N ALA A 75 6.17 23.60 14.72
CA ALA A 75 6.71 24.93 14.90
C ALA A 75 8.02 24.89 15.71
N ARG A 76 9.07 25.52 15.23
CA ARG A 76 10.25 25.74 16.08
C ARG A 76 9.87 26.64 17.27
N ALA A 77 10.65 26.57 18.34
CA ALA A 77 10.46 27.40 19.55
C ALA A 77 10.78 28.89 19.27
N VAL A 78 10.08 29.49 18.30
CA VAL A 78 10.16 30.90 17.90
C VAL A 78 8.77 31.43 17.58
N GLU A 79 8.48 32.67 18.01
CA GLU A 79 7.17 33.30 17.91
C GLU A 79 6.58 33.25 16.50
N ARG A 80 7.38 33.57 15.47
CA ARG A 80 6.96 33.58 14.06
C ARG A 80 6.38 32.22 13.62
N ASP A 81 7.05 31.12 13.97
CA ASP A 81 6.67 29.78 13.52
C ASP A 81 5.39 29.34 14.24
N ILE A 82 5.32 29.59 15.54
CA ILE A 82 4.15 29.26 16.36
C ILE A 82 2.93 30.05 15.91
N LYS A 83 3.10 31.35 15.59
CA LYS A 83 2.03 32.18 15.04
C LYS A 83 1.52 31.62 13.70
N ALA A 84 2.41 31.27 12.80
CA ALA A 84 2.03 30.67 11.51
C ALA A 84 1.26 29.36 11.70
N ALA A 85 1.71 28.49 12.60
CA ALA A 85 1.02 27.25 12.95
C ALA A 85 -0.39 27.52 13.53
N GLY A 86 -0.48 28.45 14.49
CA GLY A 86 -1.75 28.81 15.11
C GLY A 86 -2.77 29.40 14.13
N GLU A 87 -2.31 30.28 13.22
CA GLU A 87 -3.15 30.89 12.19
C GLU A 87 -3.60 29.84 11.13
N ALA A 88 -2.69 28.97 10.68
CA ALA A 88 -3.02 27.91 9.73
C ALA A 88 -4.04 26.90 10.31
N LEU A 89 -3.91 26.58 11.58
CA LEU A 89 -4.80 25.64 12.31
C LEU A 89 -6.11 26.29 12.78
N ALA A 90 -6.30 27.60 12.62
CA ALA A 90 -7.48 28.30 13.16
C ALA A 90 -8.83 27.64 12.80
N PRO A 91 -9.06 27.15 11.56
CA PRO A 91 -10.32 26.51 11.19
C PRO A 91 -10.50 25.08 11.74
N ALA A 92 -9.46 24.43 12.25
CA ALA A 92 -9.57 23.06 12.73
C ALA A 92 -10.46 22.95 13.98
N LYS A 93 -11.33 21.93 13.99
CA LYS A 93 -12.18 21.60 15.14
C LYS A 93 -11.34 21.14 16.33
N ASN A 94 -10.43 20.20 16.10
CA ASN A 94 -9.45 19.72 17.06
C ASN A 94 -8.07 20.08 16.51
N LYS A 95 -7.27 20.79 17.28
CA LYS A 95 -5.98 21.29 16.83
C LYS A 95 -4.92 21.13 17.89
N ARG A 96 -3.70 20.90 17.46
CA ARG A 96 -2.50 20.81 18.29
C ARG A 96 -1.38 21.65 17.65
N ILE A 97 -0.61 22.34 18.47
CA ILE A 97 0.68 22.89 18.07
C ILE A 97 1.77 22.01 18.65
N HIS A 98 2.66 21.53 17.76
CA HIS A 98 3.82 20.74 18.12
C HIS A 98 5.05 21.66 18.03
N THR A 99 5.59 22.07 19.19
CA THR A 99 6.80 22.90 19.23
C THR A 99 7.99 22.13 19.79
N PHE A 100 9.20 22.48 19.35
CA PHE A 100 10.39 21.76 19.71
C PHE A 100 11.62 22.64 19.82
N ILE A 101 12.58 22.19 20.63
CA ILE A 101 13.94 22.73 20.69
C ILE A 101 14.90 21.59 21.03
N ALA A 102 16.13 21.66 20.50
CA ALA A 102 17.13 20.61 20.76
C ALA A 102 17.66 20.68 22.17
N THR A 103 17.88 19.49 22.78
CA THR A 103 18.23 19.32 24.20
C THR A 103 19.56 18.62 24.43
N SER A 104 20.19 18.07 23.39
CA SER A 104 21.48 17.40 23.55
C SER A 104 22.63 18.40 23.61
N PRO A 105 23.72 18.09 24.34
CA PRO A 105 24.90 18.97 24.43
C PRO A 105 25.46 19.38 23.08
N ILE A 106 25.56 18.43 22.15
CA ILE A 106 26.08 18.67 20.80
C ILE A 106 25.22 19.68 20.03
N HIS A 107 23.90 19.61 20.15
CA HIS A 107 23.00 20.57 19.50
C HIS A 107 23.01 21.94 20.18
N MET A 108 23.06 21.98 21.51
CA MET A 108 23.15 23.24 22.24
C MET A 108 24.44 24.00 21.89
N GLU A 109 25.57 23.30 21.81
CA GLU A 109 26.87 23.89 21.50
C GLU A 109 26.99 24.34 20.03
N TYR A 110 26.72 23.42 19.09
CA TYR A 110 27.04 23.67 17.66
C TYR A 110 25.89 24.24 16.85
N LYS A 111 24.64 23.80 17.11
CA LYS A 111 23.46 24.20 16.33
C LYS A 111 22.80 25.47 16.92
N LEU A 112 22.47 25.44 18.20
CA LEU A 112 21.73 26.51 18.86
C LEU A 112 22.66 27.63 19.35
N LYS A 113 23.85 27.30 19.80
CA LYS A 113 24.79 28.21 20.48
C LYS A 113 24.16 28.88 21.69
N MET A 114 23.48 28.08 22.51
CA MET A 114 22.71 28.52 23.68
C MET A 114 23.14 27.74 24.92
N SER A 115 23.06 28.41 26.09
CA SER A 115 23.19 27.73 27.38
C SER A 115 21.94 26.87 27.68
N PRO A 116 22.03 25.85 28.55
CA PRO A 116 20.90 25.08 29.01
C PRO A 116 19.75 25.96 29.54
N ASP A 117 20.04 26.98 30.35
CA ASP A 117 19.04 27.90 30.90
C ASP A 117 18.30 28.67 29.81
N GLU A 118 19.00 29.08 28.75
CA GLU A 118 18.39 29.77 27.61
C GLU A 118 17.48 28.83 26.81
N VAL A 119 17.86 27.55 26.67
CA VAL A 119 17.04 26.53 26.02
C VAL A 119 15.75 26.29 26.80
N ILE A 120 15.82 26.17 28.14
CA ILE A 120 14.64 26.05 29.01
C ILE A 120 13.76 27.29 28.89
N ARG A 121 14.33 28.49 28.98
CA ARG A 121 13.56 29.74 28.84
C ARG A 121 12.78 29.77 27.53
N ARG A 122 13.42 29.45 26.41
CA ARG A 122 12.77 29.40 25.10
C ARG A 122 11.70 28.31 24.99
N ALA A 123 11.93 27.15 25.57
CA ALA A 123 10.93 26.09 25.63
C ALA A 123 9.66 26.57 26.35
N VAL A 124 9.83 27.20 27.53
CA VAL A 124 8.70 27.76 28.31
C VAL A 124 7.94 28.83 27.52
N GLU A 125 8.65 29.80 26.94
CA GLU A 125 8.04 30.86 26.13
C GLU A 125 7.28 30.28 24.94
N ALA A 126 7.85 29.31 24.24
CA ALA A 126 7.23 28.66 23.08
C ALA A 126 5.93 27.91 23.47
N VAL A 127 5.95 27.14 24.56
CA VAL A 127 4.76 26.45 25.04
C VAL A 127 3.69 27.45 25.47
N GLN A 128 4.03 28.47 26.26
CA GLN A 128 3.09 29.51 26.69
C GLN A 128 2.48 30.27 25.51
N TYR A 129 3.29 30.61 24.52
CA TYR A 129 2.79 31.29 23.32
C TYR A 129 1.90 30.38 22.46
N SER A 130 2.26 29.10 22.32
CA SER A 130 1.42 28.10 21.63
C SER A 130 0.04 27.96 22.27
N LYS A 131 -0.03 28.03 23.60
CA LYS A 131 -1.29 28.00 24.34
C LYS A 131 -2.23 29.17 24.05
N THR A 132 -1.74 30.26 23.52
CA THR A 132 -2.64 31.38 23.10
C THR A 132 -3.48 31.02 21.88
N PHE A 133 -3.09 29.98 21.11
CA PHE A 133 -3.80 29.51 19.91
C PHE A 133 -4.61 28.22 20.13
N CYS A 134 -4.15 27.32 21.00
CA CYS A 134 -4.86 26.07 21.31
C CYS A 134 -4.48 25.55 22.70
N ASP A 135 -5.39 24.74 23.29
CA ASP A 135 -5.15 24.12 24.60
C ASP A 135 -4.29 22.84 24.53
N ASP A 136 -4.16 22.23 23.37
CA ASP A 136 -3.38 21.01 23.16
C ASP A 136 -2.03 21.39 22.55
N VAL A 137 -0.99 21.38 23.39
CA VAL A 137 0.39 21.67 23.00
C VAL A 137 1.25 20.46 23.28
N GLU A 138 1.97 20.03 22.27
CA GLU A 138 3.04 19.03 22.35
C GLU A 138 4.40 19.72 22.31
N PHE A 139 5.26 19.28 23.23
CA PHE A 139 6.66 19.74 23.27
C PHE A 139 7.62 18.59 23.03
N SER A 140 8.46 18.71 22.00
CA SER A 140 9.52 17.74 21.68
C SER A 140 10.89 18.22 22.15
N CYS A 141 11.57 17.34 22.89
CA CYS A 141 12.97 17.50 23.24
C CYS A 141 13.82 16.95 22.09
N GLU A 142 14.07 17.77 21.04
CA GLU A 142 14.85 17.28 19.88
C GLU A 142 16.19 16.68 20.34
N ASP A 143 16.53 15.50 19.81
CA ASP A 143 17.70 14.71 20.18
C ASP A 143 17.72 14.29 21.67
N ALA A 144 16.55 14.00 22.22
CA ALA A 144 16.39 13.59 23.61
C ALA A 144 17.19 12.35 23.97
N CYS A 145 17.39 11.44 23.00
CA CYS A 145 18.11 10.20 23.25
C CYS A 145 19.60 10.38 23.46
N ARG A 146 20.19 11.51 23.08
CA ARG A 146 21.56 11.90 23.38
C ARG A 146 21.67 13.02 24.42
N SER A 147 20.55 13.41 25.03
CA SER A 147 20.50 14.43 26.07
C SER A 147 20.84 13.83 27.44
N GLU A 148 21.45 14.65 28.31
CA GLU A 148 21.67 14.29 29.70
C GLU A 148 20.33 14.13 30.42
N MET A 149 20.16 13.04 31.18
CA MET A 149 18.88 12.70 31.80
C MET A 149 18.42 13.75 32.83
N SER A 150 19.36 14.36 33.57
CA SER A 150 19.04 15.45 34.51
C SER A 150 18.46 16.66 33.79
N PHE A 151 19.08 17.10 32.70
CA PHE A 151 18.60 18.22 31.90
C PHE A 151 17.28 17.90 31.19
N LEU A 152 17.15 16.67 30.69
CA LEU A 152 15.91 16.22 30.05
C LEU A 152 14.72 16.28 31.01
N LYS A 153 14.89 15.86 32.27
CA LYS A 153 13.86 15.98 33.30
C LYS A 153 13.52 17.45 33.61
N GLU A 154 14.52 18.29 33.73
CA GLU A 154 14.34 19.73 34.02
C GLU A 154 13.54 20.43 32.94
N ILE A 155 13.88 20.25 31.66
CA ILE A 155 13.16 20.87 30.56
C ILE A 155 11.74 20.28 30.37
N CYS A 156 11.55 18.98 30.60
CA CYS A 156 10.23 18.36 30.61
C CYS A 156 9.33 18.97 31.70
N ASP A 157 9.87 19.13 32.92
CA ASP A 157 9.13 19.76 34.02
C ASP A 157 8.75 21.21 33.68
N ALA A 158 9.68 21.98 33.17
CA ALA A 158 9.46 23.37 32.76
C ALA A 158 8.39 23.48 31.65
N ALA A 159 8.43 22.62 30.62
CA ALA A 159 7.45 22.59 29.55
C ALA A 159 6.05 22.17 30.04
N ILE A 160 5.94 21.19 30.94
CA ILE A 160 4.68 20.76 31.54
C ILE A 160 4.09 21.91 32.38
N ASN A 161 4.90 22.56 33.21
CA ASN A 161 4.47 23.69 34.05
C ASN A 161 4.04 24.90 33.19
N ALA A 162 4.65 25.07 31.98
CA ALA A 162 4.22 26.06 30.98
C ALA A 162 2.89 25.69 30.29
N GLY A 163 2.46 24.42 30.37
CA GLY A 163 1.17 23.95 29.89
C GLY A 163 1.21 22.93 28.76
N ALA A 164 2.36 22.32 28.46
CA ALA A 164 2.42 21.19 27.53
C ALA A 164 1.64 20.00 28.06
N LYS A 165 0.79 19.39 27.23
CA LYS A 165 0.00 18.20 27.56
C LYS A 165 0.66 16.91 27.11
N THR A 166 1.57 16.98 26.15
CA THR A 166 2.34 15.86 25.63
C THR A 166 3.81 16.24 25.58
N ILE A 167 4.65 15.33 26.06
CA ILE A 167 6.11 15.46 26.00
C ILE A 167 6.64 14.35 25.11
N ASN A 168 7.25 14.73 24.00
CA ASN A 168 7.84 13.78 23.05
C ASN A 168 9.36 13.64 23.27
N ILE A 169 9.80 12.38 23.30
CA ILE A 169 11.19 11.96 23.55
C ILE A 169 11.71 11.29 22.27
N PRO A 170 12.24 12.05 21.30
CA PRO A 170 12.66 11.48 20.02
C PRO A 170 14.07 10.88 20.06
N ASP A 171 14.23 9.73 19.40
CA ASP A 171 15.50 9.21 18.92
C ASP A 171 15.77 9.77 17.52
N THR A 172 16.20 11.01 17.49
CA THR A 172 16.33 11.83 16.28
C THR A 172 17.33 11.28 15.25
N VAL A 173 18.31 10.52 15.71
CA VAL A 173 19.35 9.94 14.84
C VAL A 173 19.28 8.42 14.74
N GLY A 174 18.22 7.79 15.29
CA GLY A 174 17.99 6.35 15.21
C GLY A 174 19.14 5.54 15.85
N TYR A 175 19.64 5.98 16.99
CA TYR A 175 20.87 5.51 17.61
C TYR A 175 20.67 4.45 18.68
N LEU A 176 19.54 4.49 19.42
CA LEU A 176 19.29 3.60 20.52
C LEU A 176 18.82 2.20 20.07
N TYR A 177 19.02 1.22 20.94
CA TYR A 177 18.42 -0.10 20.83
C TYR A 177 17.34 -0.33 21.94
N PRO A 178 16.53 -1.40 21.86
CA PRO A 178 15.31 -1.53 22.67
C PRO A 178 15.53 -1.46 24.20
N GLU A 179 16.63 -1.96 24.74
CA GLU A 179 16.91 -1.92 26.17
C GLU A 179 17.22 -0.50 26.65
N GLU A 180 17.96 0.28 25.83
CA GLU A 180 18.30 1.67 26.16
C GLU A 180 17.06 2.57 26.12
N ILE A 181 16.22 2.45 25.08
CA ILE A 181 14.99 3.22 24.99
C ILE A 181 14.03 2.83 26.13
N THR A 182 13.95 1.55 26.50
CA THR A 182 13.14 1.07 27.63
C THR A 182 13.57 1.74 28.92
N ALA A 183 14.88 1.75 29.21
CA ALA A 183 15.40 2.37 30.42
C ALA A 183 15.11 3.87 30.47
N ARG A 184 15.39 4.59 29.38
CA ARG A 184 15.18 6.03 29.25
C ARG A 184 13.70 6.41 29.41
N ILE A 185 12.82 5.76 28.68
CA ILE A 185 11.37 6.05 28.72
C ILE A 185 10.77 5.66 30.05
N SER A 186 11.14 4.54 30.67
CA SER A 186 10.68 4.16 32.01
C SER A 186 11.02 5.23 33.05
N GLU A 187 12.22 5.80 32.97
CA GLU A 187 12.69 6.85 33.88
C GLU A 187 11.89 8.17 33.68
N ILE A 188 11.65 8.55 32.41
CA ILE A 188 10.85 9.75 32.08
C ILE A 188 9.39 9.56 32.48
N VAL A 189 8.78 8.42 32.16
CA VAL A 189 7.38 8.11 32.55
C VAL A 189 7.22 8.17 34.06
N LYS A 190 8.14 7.58 34.81
CA LYS A 190 8.14 7.64 36.26
C LYS A 190 8.25 9.08 36.79
N PHE A 191 9.08 9.90 36.16
CA PHE A 191 9.28 11.30 36.55
C PHE A 191 8.07 12.19 36.23
N ILE A 192 7.52 12.05 35.03
CA ILE A 192 6.36 12.85 34.58
C ILE A 192 5.08 12.43 35.30
N GLY A 193 4.89 11.14 35.52
CA GLY A 193 3.66 10.59 36.11
C GLY A 193 2.42 10.89 35.25
N ASP A 194 1.32 11.25 35.87
CA ASP A 194 0.04 11.58 35.19
C ASP A 194 -0.04 13.06 34.74
N ARG A 195 1.05 13.84 34.82
CA ARG A 195 1.03 15.28 34.47
C ARG A 195 0.97 15.55 32.95
N ALA A 196 1.52 14.68 32.15
CA ALA A 196 1.49 14.77 30.70
C ALA A 196 1.58 13.38 30.06
N VAL A 197 1.18 13.28 28.78
CA VAL A 197 1.38 12.09 27.97
C VAL A 197 2.84 12.02 27.55
N VAL A 198 3.48 10.86 27.67
CA VAL A 198 4.80 10.61 27.11
C VAL A 198 4.62 10.06 25.70
N SER A 199 5.20 10.76 24.73
CA SER A 199 5.29 10.38 23.32
C SER A 199 6.70 9.93 22.97
N VAL A 200 6.81 9.10 21.93
CA VAL A 200 8.09 8.72 21.33
C VAL A 200 8.05 8.84 19.82
N HIS A 201 9.19 9.23 19.26
CA HIS A 201 9.42 9.37 17.83
C HIS A 201 10.78 8.76 17.50
N ASN A 202 10.82 7.71 16.69
CA ASN A 202 12.06 6.98 16.46
C ASN A 202 12.42 6.92 14.97
N HIS A 203 13.61 7.42 14.62
CA HIS A 203 14.20 7.23 13.30
C HIS A 203 14.81 5.84 13.14
N ASN A 204 15.00 5.41 11.89
CA ASN A 204 15.29 4.01 11.54
C ASN A 204 16.72 3.78 11.05
N ASP A 205 17.67 4.63 11.43
CA ASP A 205 19.05 4.58 10.92
C ASP A 205 19.75 3.25 11.18
N LEU A 206 19.49 2.62 12.33
CA LEU A 206 19.98 1.27 12.67
C LEU A 206 18.93 0.15 12.41
N GLY A 207 17.78 0.45 11.78
CA GLY A 207 16.74 -0.53 11.51
C GLY A 207 15.90 -0.94 12.73
N MET A 208 15.89 -0.13 13.81
CA MET A 208 15.26 -0.50 15.08
C MET A 208 14.05 0.38 15.46
N ALA A 209 13.63 1.30 14.60
CA ALA A 209 12.60 2.28 14.95
C ALA A 209 11.30 1.64 15.44
N THR A 210 10.77 0.64 14.74
CA THR A 210 9.56 -0.09 15.14
C THR A 210 9.76 -0.84 16.45
N ALA A 211 10.90 -1.52 16.63
CA ALA A 211 11.22 -2.25 17.85
C ALA A 211 11.35 -1.30 19.05
N ASN A 212 12.03 -0.17 18.87
CA ASN A 212 12.18 0.88 19.89
C ASN A 212 10.81 1.48 20.28
N SER A 213 9.94 1.75 19.33
CA SER A 213 8.60 2.27 19.58
C SER A 213 7.75 1.29 20.40
N LEU A 214 7.79 0.00 20.09
CA LEU A 214 7.10 -1.04 20.85
C LEU A 214 7.70 -1.21 22.27
N ALA A 215 9.03 -1.12 22.41
CA ALA A 215 9.70 -1.15 23.71
C ALA A 215 9.33 0.07 24.57
N ALA A 216 9.24 1.25 23.98
CA ALA A 216 8.81 2.48 24.64
C ALA A 216 7.34 2.42 25.12
N ILE A 217 6.44 1.85 24.30
CA ILE A 217 5.04 1.61 24.69
C ILE A 217 4.99 0.71 25.93
N LYS A 218 5.76 -0.36 25.97
CA LYS A 218 5.86 -1.25 27.15
C LYS A 218 6.48 -0.54 28.36
N ALA A 219 7.38 0.39 28.14
CA ALA A 219 7.98 1.22 29.19
C ALA A 219 7.05 2.31 29.73
N GLY A 220 5.85 2.49 29.14
CA GLY A 220 4.81 3.39 29.62
C GLY A 220 4.49 4.58 28.71
N ALA A 221 5.12 4.73 27.55
CA ALA A 221 4.69 5.72 26.55
C ALA A 221 3.24 5.44 26.11
N ARG A 222 2.48 6.50 25.85
CA ARG A 222 1.07 6.41 25.46
C ARG A 222 0.75 7.14 24.16
N GLN A 223 1.75 7.76 23.54
CA GLN A 223 1.69 8.23 22.17
C GLN A 223 2.91 7.71 21.41
N VAL A 224 2.70 7.37 20.16
CA VAL A 224 3.79 7.00 19.25
C VAL A 224 3.64 7.79 17.96
N GLU A 225 4.74 8.43 17.54
CA GLU A 225 4.85 9.13 16.28
C GLU A 225 5.57 8.24 15.26
N GLY A 226 5.16 8.36 14.02
CA GLY A 226 5.77 7.65 12.90
C GLY A 226 5.09 8.00 11.59
N THR A 227 5.45 7.28 10.56
CA THR A 227 4.90 7.51 9.23
C THR A 227 4.35 6.22 8.64
N ILE A 228 3.41 6.35 7.73
CA ILE A 228 3.00 5.20 6.92
C ILE A 228 4.15 4.82 5.98
N ASN A 229 4.38 3.53 5.82
CA ASN A 229 5.50 2.94 5.09
C ASN A 229 6.89 3.22 5.71
N GLY A 230 6.96 3.93 6.83
CA GLY A 230 8.22 4.29 7.48
C GLY A 230 9.05 5.31 6.67
N ILE A 231 8.43 6.09 5.77
CA ILE A 231 9.13 7.11 4.99
C ILE A 231 9.62 8.26 5.88
N GLY A 232 10.65 8.99 5.47
CA GLY A 232 11.21 10.14 6.20
C GLY A 232 12.67 10.40 5.88
N GLU A 233 13.27 11.28 6.64
CA GLU A 233 14.68 11.63 6.51
C GLU A 233 15.59 10.41 6.63
N ARG A 234 16.68 10.36 5.86
CA ARG A 234 17.73 9.32 5.86
C ARG A 234 17.16 7.91 5.66
N ALA A 235 17.11 7.08 6.71
CA ALA A 235 16.55 5.71 6.67
C ALA A 235 15.05 5.65 7.03
N GLY A 236 14.43 6.81 7.25
CA GLY A 236 13.02 6.94 7.56
C GLY A 236 12.67 6.84 9.05
N ASN A 237 11.40 6.66 9.32
CA ASN A 237 10.79 6.63 10.63
C ASN A 237 10.31 5.23 11.03
N ALA A 238 9.83 5.09 12.26
CA ALA A 238 9.03 3.95 12.65
C ALA A 238 7.78 3.85 11.75
N ALA A 239 7.53 2.67 11.22
CA ALA A 239 6.37 2.40 10.36
C ALA A 239 5.13 2.16 11.22
N LEU A 240 4.12 3.03 11.11
CA LEU A 240 2.90 2.96 11.94
C LEU A 240 2.13 1.66 11.72
N GLU A 241 2.06 1.17 10.49
CA GLU A 241 1.41 -0.10 10.19
C GLU A 241 2.04 -1.29 10.92
N GLU A 242 3.35 -1.28 11.10
CA GLU A 242 4.09 -2.34 11.81
C GLU A 242 3.80 -2.30 13.32
N ILE A 243 3.80 -1.11 13.91
CA ILE A 243 3.51 -0.89 15.33
C ILE A 243 2.07 -1.31 15.64
N VAL A 244 1.11 -0.81 14.86
CA VAL A 244 -0.32 -1.07 15.04
C VAL A 244 -0.63 -2.56 14.93
N MET A 245 -0.08 -3.22 13.90
CA MET A 245 -0.33 -4.64 13.70
C MET A 245 0.39 -5.51 14.73
N ALA A 246 1.57 -5.10 15.22
CA ALA A 246 2.23 -5.78 16.34
C ALA A 246 1.38 -5.74 17.61
N ILE A 247 0.84 -4.57 17.99
CA ILE A 247 -0.05 -4.43 19.15
C ILE A 247 -1.32 -5.27 18.97
N LYS A 248 -1.93 -5.24 17.79
CA LYS A 248 -3.15 -5.98 17.49
C LYS A 248 -2.94 -7.50 17.50
N THR A 249 -1.82 -7.98 16.96
CA THR A 249 -1.54 -9.41 16.80
C THR A 249 -1.03 -10.04 18.10
N ARG A 250 -0.19 -9.31 18.85
CA ARG A 250 0.45 -9.81 20.07
C ARG A 250 -0.26 -9.34 21.34
N GLN A 251 -1.56 -9.64 21.42
CA GLN A 251 -2.36 -9.34 22.63
C GLN A 251 -1.87 -10.08 23.87
N ASP A 252 -1.19 -11.21 23.71
CA ASP A 252 -0.47 -11.91 24.78
C ASP A 252 0.63 -11.04 25.43
N VAL A 253 1.17 -10.06 24.71
CA VAL A 253 2.23 -9.15 25.15
C VAL A 253 1.71 -7.76 25.50
N PHE A 254 0.74 -7.26 24.73
CA PHE A 254 0.31 -5.87 24.79
C PHE A 254 -1.04 -5.64 25.50
N ALA A 255 -1.87 -6.67 25.72
CA ALA A 255 -3.12 -6.44 26.45
C ALA A 255 -2.85 -5.82 27.83
N PRO A 256 -3.66 -4.85 28.28
CA PRO A 256 -4.90 -4.36 27.69
C PRO A 256 -4.74 -3.17 26.71
N LEU A 257 -3.53 -2.91 26.17
CA LEU A 257 -3.26 -1.80 25.28
C LEU A 257 -3.90 -2.02 23.90
N PHE A 258 -4.41 -0.94 23.31
CA PHE A 258 -5.03 -0.96 21.97
C PHE A 258 -4.85 0.37 21.24
N THR A 259 -5.10 0.37 19.94
CA THR A 259 -5.12 1.58 19.08
C THR A 259 -6.51 1.79 18.49
N GLY A 260 -6.80 3.01 18.03
CA GLY A 260 -8.02 3.36 17.30
C GLY A 260 -7.99 3.01 15.81
N ILE A 261 -6.91 2.46 15.32
CA ILE A 261 -6.69 2.25 13.87
C ILE A 261 -7.62 1.19 13.29
N ILE A 262 -8.24 1.52 12.16
CA ILE A 262 -9.06 0.63 11.34
C ILE A 262 -8.13 -0.16 10.43
N SER A 263 -7.69 -1.33 10.88
CA SER A 263 -6.61 -2.07 10.21
C SER A 263 -6.89 -2.38 8.73
N LYS A 264 -8.15 -2.53 8.31
CA LYS A 264 -8.52 -2.72 6.89
C LYS A 264 -8.19 -1.52 5.99
N GLU A 265 -7.95 -0.36 6.56
CA GLU A 265 -7.51 0.84 5.83
C GLU A 265 -5.97 0.94 5.70
N ILE A 266 -5.21 0.03 6.33
CA ILE A 266 -3.73 0.07 6.30
C ILE A 266 -3.19 -0.08 4.89
N TYR A 267 -3.58 -1.14 4.18
CA TYR A 267 -3.07 -1.41 2.83
C TYR A 267 -3.51 -0.34 1.82
N PRO A 268 -4.78 0.08 1.76
CA PRO A 268 -5.20 1.22 0.92
C PRO A 268 -4.41 2.50 1.21
N THR A 269 -4.14 2.82 2.48
CA THR A 269 -3.36 4.02 2.86
C THR A 269 -1.90 3.90 2.40
N SER A 270 -1.27 2.75 2.63
CA SER A 270 0.10 2.48 2.16
C SER A 270 0.22 2.66 0.65
N ARG A 271 -0.73 2.12 -0.11
CA ARG A 271 -0.73 2.22 -1.58
C ARG A 271 -0.98 3.63 -2.09
N LEU A 272 -1.87 4.38 -1.43
CA LEU A 272 -2.12 5.79 -1.77
C LEU A 272 -0.84 6.62 -1.61
N ILE A 273 -0.15 6.49 -0.46
CA ILE A 273 1.07 7.22 -0.19
C ILE A 273 2.17 6.84 -1.18
N ALA A 274 2.36 5.54 -1.46
CA ALA A 274 3.32 5.08 -2.46
C ALA A 274 3.02 5.65 -3.86
N SER A 275 1.76 5.70 -4.27
CA SER A 275 1.36 6.24 -5.58
C SER A 275 1.57 7.75 -5.70
N ILE A 276 1.40 8.51 -4.61
CA ILE A 276 1.57 9.97 -4.60
C ILE A 276 3.06 10.34 -4.50
N THR A 277 3.80 9.70 -3.60
CA THR A 277 5.22 10.03 -3.36
C THR A 277 6.17 9.37 -4.36
N GLY A 278 5.73 8.33 -5.07
CA GLY A 278 6.60 7.50 -5.92
C GLY A 278 7.55 6.59 -5.12
N ILE A 279 7.46 6.57 -3.79
CA ILE A 279 8.30 5.74 -2.91
C ILE A 279 7.55 4.44 -2.60
N GLU A 280 7.85 3.39 -3.37
CA GLU A 280 7.26 2.07 -3.16
C GLU A 280 7.87 1.39 -1.92
N PRO A 281 7.05 0.77 -1.05
CA PRO A 281 7.56 -0.10 0.00
C PRO A 281 8.41 -1.24 -0.59
N GLN A 282 9.49 -1.61 0.11
CA GLN A 282 10.28 -2.77 -0.30
C GLN A 282 9.37 -4.00 -0.44
N PRO A 283 9.61 -4.89 -1.43
CA PRO A 283 8.75 -6.06 -1.64
C PRO A 283 8.59 -6.95 -0.40
N ASN A 284 9.61 -7.05 0.42
CA ASN A 284 9.65 -7.82 1.68
C ASN A 284 9.35 -6.98 2.93
N LYS A 285 8.86 -5.72 2.78
CA LYS A 285 8.48 -4.92 3.93
C LYS A 285 7.36 -5.60 4.71
N ALA A 286 7.48 -5.61 6.02
CA ALA A 286 6.45 -6.17 6.89
C ALA A 286 5.10 -5.47 6.65
N ILE A 287 4.01 -6.21 6.79
CA ILE A 287 2.61 -5.79 6.69
C ILE A 287 2.18 -5.39 5.27
N VAL A 288 2.86 -4.45 4.61
CA VAL A 288 2.37 -3.81 3.37
C VAL A 288 3.20 -4.15 2.13
N GLY A 289 4.32 -4.84 2.29
CA GLY A 289 5.17 -5.25 1.17
C GLY A 289 4.47 -6.25 0.24
N LYS A 290 4.78 -6.21 -1.05
CA LYS A 290 4.20 -7.08 -2.07
C LYS A 290 4.30 -8.57 -1.71
N ASN A 291 5.38 -8.97 -1.01
CA ASN A 291 5.65 -10.35 -0.64
C ASN A 291 5.19 -10.71 0.78
N ALA A 292 4.63 -9.76 1.54
CA ALA A 292 4.29 -9.97 2.96
C ALA A 292 3.28 -11.13 3.18
N PHE A 293 2.45 -11.42 2.17
CA PHE A 293 1.45 -12.50 2.18
C PHE A 293 1.64 -13.47 1.01
N ALA A 294 2.83 -13.53 0.43
CA ALA A 294 3.14 -14.39 -0.70
C ALA A 294 3.96 -15.60 -0.25
N HIS A 295 3.57 -16.80 -0.68
CA HIS A 295 4.28 -18.03 -0.40
C HIS A 295 4.73 -18.68 -1.71
N GLU A 296 6.04 -18.81 -1.93
CA GLU A 296 6.62 -19.48 -3.11
C GLU A 296 7.08 -20.91 -2.79
N SER A 297 7.60 -21.13 -1.59
CA SER A 297 8.09 -22.46 -1.16
C SER A 297 6.95 -23.48 -1.11
N GLY A 298 7.15 -24.64 -1.76
CA GLY A 298 6.14 -25.72 -1.78
C GLY A 298 5.75 -26.24 -0.39
N ILE A 299 6.69 -26.23 0.57
CA ILE A 299 6.43 -26.64 1.96
C ILE A 299 5.50 -25.61 2.63
N HIS A 300 5.75 -24.31 2.43
CA HIS A 300 4.90 -23.26 2.98
C HIS A 300 3.50 -23.27 2.34
N GLN A 301 3.44 -23.42 1.01
CA GLN A 301 2.17 -23.52 0.28
C GLN A 301 1.32 -24.69 0.76
N ASP A 302 1.91 -25.88 0.93
CA ASP A 302 1.21 -27.07 1.46
C ASP A 302 0.72 -26.83 2.90
N GLY A 303 1.52 -26.18 3.73
CA GLY A 303 1.12 -25.82 5.09
C GLY A 303 -0.07 -24.88 5.13
N VAL A 304 -0.01 -23.76 4.38
CA VAL A 304 -1.09 -22.75 4.31
C VAL A 304 -2.38 -23.33 3.74
N LEU A 305 -2.30 -24.22 2.73
CA LEU A 305 -3.46 -24.90 2.17
C LEU A 305 -4.14 -25.84 3.16
N LYS A 306 -3.36 -26.45 4.07
CA LYS A 306 -3.90 -27.31 5.15
C LYS A 306 -4.48 -26.48 6.28
N HIS A 307 -3.77 -25.45 6.72
CA HIS A 307 -4.24 -24.50 7.75
C HIS A 307 -3.43 -23.21 7.67
N LYS A 308 -4.10 -22.06 7.47
CA LYS A 308 -3.44 -20.76 7.25
C LYS A 308 -2.46 -20.39 8.36
N GLU A 309 -2.83 -20.61 9.61
CA GLU A 309 -2.00 -20.26 10.79
C GLU A 309 -0.68 -21.02 10.89
N THR A 310 -0.43 -22.02 10.02
CA THR A 310 0.87 -22.72 10.00
C THR A 310 2.03 -21.79 9.63
N TYR A 311 1.75 -20.75 8.82
CA TYR A 311 2.74 -19.78 8.36
C TYR A 311 2.24 -18.33 8.35
N GLU A 312 0.98 -18.07 8.67
CA GLU A 312 0.40 -16.73 8.68
C GLU A 312 -0.08 -16.36 10.09
N ILE A 313 0.53 -15.33 10.69
CA ILE A 313 0.10 -14.74 11.96
C ILE A 313 -0.87 -13.56 11.76
N ILE A 314 -1.00 -13.07 10.54
CA ILE A 314 -1.84 -11.96 10.11
C ILE A 314 -2.45 -12.35 8.76
N SER A 315 -3.75 -12.15 8.56
CA SER A 315 -4.35 -12.38 7.24
C SER A 315 -4.30 -11.13 6.37
N ALA A 316 -4.18 -11.31 5.05
CA ALA A 316 -4.19 -10.22 4.07
C ALA A 316 -5.46 -9.37 4.19
N GLU A 317 -6.61 -10.03 4.37
CA GLU A 317 -7.91 -9.37 4.51
C GLU A 317 -8.00 -8.49 5.76
N SER A 318 -7.22 -8.80 6.80
CA SER A 318 -7.22 -8.01 8.05
C SER A 318 -6.62 -6.62 7.90
N ILE A 319 -5.82 -6.40 6.86
CA ILE A 319 -5.21 -5.11 6.52
C ILE A 319 -5.85 -4.45 5.29
N GLY A 320 -6.90 -5.05 4.70
CA GLY A 320 -7.59 -4.54 3.50
C GLY A 320 -7.00 -4.99 2.17
N LEU A 321 -6.16 -6.02 2.15
CA LEU A 321 -5.69 -6.67 0.92
C LEU A 321 -6.64 -7.81 0.54
N GLU A 322 -7.24 -7.76 -0.64
CA GLU A 322 -8.39 -8.60 -1.01
C GLU A 322 -8.11 -10.10 -1.14
N LYS A 323 -6.87 -10.56 -1.35
CA LYS A 323 -6.48 -12.00 -1.35
C LYS A 323 -4.98 -12.22 -1.23
N ASN A 324 -4.60 -13.32 -0.56
CA ASN A 324 -3.26 -13.89 -0.65
C ASN A 324 -3.00 -14.33 -2.10
N SER A 325 -1.98 -13.79 -2.75
CA SER A 325 -1.54 -14.31 -4.04
C SER A 325 -0.58 -15.47 -3.83
N LEU A 326 -1.00 -16.69 -4.19
CA LEU A 326 -0.06 -17.78 -4.41
C LEU A 326 0.83 -17.39 -5.60
N VAL A 327 2.04 -16.96 -5.30
CA VAL A 327 3.06 -16.69 -6.31
C VAL A 327 3.64 -18.04 -6.72
N LEU A 328 3.42 -18.44 -7.96
CA LEU A 328 4.02 -19.67 -8.49
C LEU A 328 5.45 -19.37 -8.97
N GLY A 329 6.39 -20.19 -8.53
CA GLY A 329 7.78 -20.11 -8.90
C GLY A 329 8.47 -21.47 -8.89
N LYS A 330 9.80 -21.47 -9.01
CA LYS A 330 10.63 -22.68 -9.08
C LYS A 330 10.36 -23.70 -7.95
N HIS A 331 10.02 -23.23 -6.76
CA HIS A 331 9.79 -24.07 -5.57
C HIS A 331 8.34 -24.47 -5.37
N SER A 332 7.41 -24.01 -6.20
CA SER A 332 5.99 -24.36 -6.09
C SER A 332 5.74 -25.84 -6.40
N GLY A 333 4.91 -26.47 -5.57
CA GLY A 333 4.50 -27.85 -5.74
C GLY A 333 3.31 -28.01 -6.71
N ARG A 334 3.05 -29.27 -7.14
CA ARG A 334 1.96 -29.61 -8.07
C ARG A 334 0.58 -29.20 -7.54
N HIS A 335 0.37 -29.29 -6.23
CA HIS A 335 -0.91 -28.94 -5.60
C HIS A 335 -1.20 -27.44 -5.73
N ALA A 336 -0.22 -26.58 -5.42
CA ALA A 336 -0.34 -25.14 -5.58
C ALA A 336 -0.56 -24.72 -7.06
N PHE A 337 0.07 -25.42 -8.00
CA PHE A 337 -0.15 -25.21 -9.43
C PHE A 337 -1.58 -25.58 -9.84
N LYS A 338 -2.12 -26.71 -9.33
CA LYS A 338 -3.52 -27.13 -9.56
C LYS A 338 -4.51 -26.09 -9.03
N ASP A 339 -4.32 -25.63 -7.80
CA ASP A 339 -5.19 -24.61 -7.20
C ASP A 339 -5.14 -23.28 -7.97
N LYS A 340 -3.95 -22.90 -8.43
CA LYS A 340 -3.81 -21.70 -9.27
C LYS A 340 -4.54 -21.85 -10.60
N LEU A 341 -4.48 -23.03 -11.23
CA LEU A 341 -5.23 -23.33 -12.45
C LEU A 341 -6.74 -23.26 -12.21
N ALA A 342 -7.24 -23.82 -11.11
CA ALA A 342 -8.65 -23.74 -10.73
C ALA A 342 -9.09 -22.27 -10.55
N ASN A 343 -8.28 -21.43 -9.88
CA ASN A 343 -8.54 -20.00 -9.72
C ASN A 343 -8.52 -19.22 -11.05
N LEU A 344 -7.75 -19.71 -12.03
CA LEU A 344 -7.70 -19.16 -13.39
C LEU A 344 -8.82 -19.70 -14.31
N GLY A 345 -9.68 -20.60 -13.78
CA GLY A 345 -10.80 -21.18 -14.52
C GLY A 345 -10.44 -22.39 -15.37
N PHE A 346 -9.29 -23.03 -15.11
CA PHE A 346 -8.87 -24.26 -15.79
C PHE A 346 -9.09 -25.49 -14.91
N ASP A 347 -9.81 -26.47 -15.42
CA ASP A 347 -9.91 -27.80 -14.83
C ASP A 347 -9.27 -28.83 -15.78
N LEU A 348 -8.13 -29.37 -15.39
CA LEU A 348 -7.35 -30.34 -16.16
C LEU A 348 -7.46 -31.70 -15.50
N ASP A 349 -7.56 -32.74 -16.33
CA ASP A 349 -7.39 -34.11 -15.84
C ASP A 349 -5.96 -34.37 -15.31
N SER A 350 -5.75 -35.51 -14.67
CA SER A 350 -4.47 -35.81 -14.02
C SER A 350 -3.29 -35.90 -14.99
N GLU A 351 -3.51 -36.31 -16.25
CA GLU A 351 -2.44 -36.41 -17.26
C GLU A 351 -2.07 -35.09 -17.83
N ALA A 352 -3.05 -34.26 -18.23
CA ALA A 352 -2.85 -32.90 -18.70
C ALA A 352 -2.22 -32.00 -17.62
N LEU A 353 -2.67 -32.15 -16.37
CA LEU A 353 -2.09 -31.44 -15.22
C LEU A 353 -0.60 -31.79 -15.01
N ASN A 354 -0.21 -33.06 -15.15
CA ASN A 354 1.20 -33.46 -15.01
C ASN A 354 2.07 -32.84 -16.12
N LYS A 355 1.62 -32.92 -17.38
CA LYS A 355 2.33 -32.32 -18.53
C LYS A 355 2.44 -30.80 -18.40
N ALA A 356 1.36 -30.14 -18.01
CA ALA A 356 1.38 -28.70 -17.76
C ALA A 356 2.31 -28.33 -16.58
N PHE A 357 2.36 -29.14 -15.54
CA PHE A 357 3.25 -28.94 -14.41
C PHE A 357 4.72 -29.11 -14.75
N GLU A 358 5.09 -30.11 -15.56
CA GLU A 358 6.47 -30.26 -16.08
C GLU A 358 6.91 -29.03 -16.88
N LYS A 359 6.09 -28.57 -17.81
CA LYS A 359 6.37 -27.35 -18.58
C LYS A 359 6.44 -26.10 -17.70
N PHE A 360 5.59 -26.03 -16.68
CA PHE A 360 5.66 -24.95 -15.69
C PHE A 360 7.00 -24.96 -14.96
N LYS A 361 7.51 -26.11 -14.56
CA LYS A 361 8.83 -26.22 -13.90
C LYS A 361 9.96 -25.77 -14.82
N ASP A 362 9.93 -26.18 -16.10
CA ASP A 362 10.90 -25.76 -17.12
C ASP A 362 10.86 -24.23 -17.35
N LEU A 363 9.68 -23.64 -17.33
CA LEU A 363 9.50 -22.20 -17.43
C LEU A 363 10.03 -21.48 -16.18
N ALA A 364 9.73 -22.01 -14.98
CA ALA A 364 10.16 -21.47 -13.72
C ALA A 364 11.68 -21.51 -13.49
N ASP A 365 12.37 -22.45 -14.14
CA ASP A 365 13.83 -22.49 -14.15
C ASP A 365 14.45 -21.40 -15.06
N LYS A 366 13.73 -20.94 -16.06
CA LYS A 366 14.20 -19.96 -17.07
C LYS A 366 13.75 -18.53 -16.75
N LYS A 367 12.64 -18.36 -16.04
CA LYS A 367 11.98 -17.07 -15.78
C LYS A 367 11.87 -16.81 -14.30
N LYS A 368 12.37 -15.66 -13.84
CA LYS A 368 12.41 -15.29 -12.41
C LYS A 368 11.04 -15.06 -11.78
N GLU A 369 10.10 -14.50 -12.55
CA GLU A 369 8.71 -14.29 -12.14
C GLU A 369 7.78 -14.88 -13.17
N ILE A 370 6.81 -15.70 -12.73
CA ILE A 370 5.80 -16.31 -13.57
C ILE A 370 4.47 -15.63 -13.30
N PHE A 371 3.90 -15.05 -14.33
CA PHE A 371 2.62 -14.36 -14.25
C PHE A 371 1.47 -15.28 -14.66
N ASP A 372 0.25 -14.89 -14.31
CA ASP A 372 -0.97 -15.63 -14.67
C ASP A 372 -1.09 -15.86 -16.18
N ASP A 373 -0.59 -14.93 -16.96
CA ASP A 373 -0.59 -15.02 -18.43
C ASP A 373 0.40 -16.07 -18.96
N ASP A 374 1.52 -16.27 -18.29
CA ASP A 374 2.46 -17.35 -18.64
C ASP A 374 1.82 -18.71 -18.39
N ILE A 375 1.10 -18.84 -17.26
CA ILE A 375 0.38 -20.07 -16.91
C ILE A 375 -0.75 -20.34 -17.90
N ARG A 376 -1.50 -19.30 -18.29
CA ARG A 376 -2.54 -19.39 -19.33
C ARG A 376 -1.97 -19.84 -20.68
N ALA A 377 -0.86 -19.24 -21.11
CA ALA A 377 -0.19 -19.59 -22.36
C ALA A 377 0.29 -21.06 -22.35
N LEU A 378 0.88 -21.47 -21.23
CA LEU A 378 1.39 -22.84 -21.04
C LEU A 378 0.26 -23.88 -21.08
N VAL A 379 -0.87 -23.58 -20.45
CA VAL A 379 -2.05 -24.44 -20.42
C VAL A 379 -2.75 -24.44 -21.79
N ALA A 380 -2.81 -23.30 -22.47
CA ALA A 380 -3.38 -23.19 -23.82
C ALA A 380 -2.65 -24.10 -24.83
N GLU A 381 -1.32 -24.27 -24.70
CA GLU A 381 -0.57 -25.23 -25.52
C GLU A 381 -0.97 -26.67 -25.28
N GLU A 382 -1.33 -27.06 -24.05
CA GLU A 382 -1.79 -28.43 -23.74
C GLU A 382 -3.25 -28.65 -24.14
N ILE A 383 -4.08 -27.60 -24.04
CA ILE A 383 -5.49 -27.63 -24.46
C ILE A 383 -5.59 -27.60 -25.98
N THR A 384 -4.67 -26.94 -26.71
CA THR A 384 -4.68 -26.85 -28.19
C THR A 384 -4.38 -28.19 -28.89
N LYS A 385 -3.94 -29.21 -28.15
CA LYS A 385 -3.85 -30.59 -28.68
C LYS A 385 -5.20 -31.29 -28.78
N ILE A 386 -6.26 -30.70 -28.22
CA ILE A 386 -7.64 -31.17 -28.42
C ILE A 386 -8.12 -30.58 -29.75
N PRO A 387 -8.70 -31.35 -30.68
CA PRO A 387 -9.22 -30.82 -31.94
C PRO A 387 -10.14 -29.63 -31.67
N GLN A 388 -9.81 -28.46 -32.20
CA GLN A 388 -10.68 -27.30 -32.14
C GLN A 388 -11.83 -27.50 -33.13
N ALA A 389 -13.08 -27.28 -32.69
CA ALA A 389 -14.22 -27.40 -33.59
C ALA A 389 -14.16 -26.35 -34.73
N TYR A 390 -13.61 -25.15 -34.41
CA TYR A 390 -13.42 -24.08 -35.38
C TYR A 390 -11.98 -23.55 -35.29
N GLU A 391 -11.29 -23.43 -36.44
CA GLU A 391 -9.92 -22.95 -36.57
C GLU A 391 -9.84 -21.86 -37.65
N ILE A 392 -9.26 -20.69 -37.33
CA ILE A 392 -9.07 -19.59 -38.26
C ILE A 392 -7.96 -19.96 -39.25
N THR A 393 -8.23 -19.94 -40.53
CA THR A 393 -7.25 -20.19 -41.60
C THR A 393 -6.81 -18.89 -42.31
N ASP A 394 -7.69 -17.90 -42.40
CA ASP A 394 -7.38 -16.60 -42.99
C ASP A 394 -8.29 -15.49 -42.43
N LEU A 395 -7.76 -14.25 -42.38
CA LEU A 395 -8.49 -13.05 -41.98
C LEU A 395 -8.05 -11.84 -42.78
N LEU A 396 -8.96 -11.25 -43.52
CA LEU A 396 -8.80 -9.98 -44.19
C LEU A 396 -9.73 -8.96 -43.57
N GLN A 397 -9.22 -7.79 -43.24
CA GLN A 397 -10.00 -6.70 -42.65
C GLN A 397 -9.74 -5.37 -43.36
N SER A 398 -10.75 -4.50 -43.37
CA SER A 398 -10.62 -3.14 -43.87
C SER A 398 -11.44 -2.19 -43.03
N SER A 399 -10.86 -1.07 -42.65
CA SER A 399 -11.55 0.00 -41.92
C SER A 399 -11.28 1.34 -42.62
N GLY A 400 -12.34 2.09 -42.87
CA GLY A 400 -12.28 3.43 -43.49
C GLY A 400 -13.67 4.03 -43.61
N GLY A 401 -13.85 5.26 -43.15
CA GLY A 401 -15.17 5.90 -43.12
C GLY A 401 -16.07 5.41 -42.00
N SER A 402 -17.35 5.29 -42.25
CA SER A 402 -18.38 4.96 -41.23
C SER A 402 -18.63 3.46 -41.00
N LEU A 403 -18.04 2.59 -41.85
CA LEU A 403 -18.22 1.14 -41.79
C LEU A 403 -16.89 0.43 -41.84
N ALA A 404 -16.75 -0.64 -41.07
CA ALA A 404 -15.65 -1.60 -41.17
C ALA A 404 -16.15 -2.91 -41.78
N SER A 405 -15.25 -3.65 -42.48
CA SER A 405 -15.56 -4.96 -43.05
C SER A 405 -14.50 -5.98 -42.60
N ALA A 406 -14.94 -7.22 -42.46
CA ALA A 406 -14.05 -8.37 -42.28
C ALA A 406 -14.49 -9.52 -43.18
N SER A 407 -13.50 -10.24 -43.73
CA SER A 407 -13.68 -11.50 -44.46
C SER A 407 -12.81 -12.54 -43.77
N MET A 408 -13.35 -13.68 -43.41
CA MET A 408 -12.65 -14.70 -42.65
C MET A 408 -12.90 -16.09 -43.26
N SER A 409 -11.89 -16.92 -43.24
CA SER A 409 -11.98 -18.34 -43.53
C SER A 409 -11.72 -19.14 -42.25
N ILE A 410 -12.64 -20.04 -41.95
CA ILE A 410 -12.59 -20.89 -40.76
C ILE A 410 -12.72 -22.36 -41.15
N ARG A 411 -11.85 -23.21 -40.65
CA ARG A 411 -11.94 -24.67 -40.80
C ARG A 411 -12.88 -25.21 -39.75
N HIS A 412 -13.84 -26.03 -40.17
CA HIS A 412 -14.76 -26.80 -39.32
C HIS A 412 -15.01 -28.18 -39.97
N ASN A 413 -14.76 -29.27 -39.21
CA ASN A 413 -14.89 -30.67 -39.72
C ASN A 413 -14.18 -30.93 -41.04
N ASP A 414 -12.91 -30.46 -41.20
CA ASP A 414 -12.08 -30.54 -42.40
C ASP A 414 -12.57 -29.72 -43.60
N GLU A 415 -13.67 -29.01 -43.50
CA GLU A 415 -14.16 -28.06 -44.51
C GLU A 415 -13.74 -26.63 -44.18
N ILE A 416 -13.37 -25.85 -45.19
CA ILE A 416 -13.08 -24.41 -45.03
C ILE A 416 -14.28 -23.62 -45.48
N VAL A 417 -14.87 -22.88 -44.57
CA VAL A 417 -15.99 -21.98 -44.87
C VAL A 417 -15.52 -20.54 -44.78
N SER A 418 -15.85 -19.75 -45.79
CA SER A 418 -15.49 -18.33 -45.84
C SER A 418 -16.75 -17.48 -45.91
N ASP A 419 -16.75 -16.39 -45.15
CA ASP A 419 -17.85 -15.39 -45.15
C ASP A 419 -17.31 -13.98 -44.87
N SER A 420 -18.16 -12.97 -45.09
CA SER A 420 -17.81 -11.57 -44.91
C SER A 420 -18.96 -10.81 -44.24
N ALA A 421 -18.60 -9.87 -43.37
CA ALA A 421 -19.60 -9.04 -42.68
C ALA A 421 -19.15 -7.57 -42.58
N LEU A 422 -20.13 -6.69 -42.42
CA LEU A 422 -19.94 -5.29 -42.06
C LEU A 422 -20.23 -5.09 -40.59
N GLY A 423 -19.46 -4.21 -39.95
CA GLY A 423 -19.62 -3.87 -38.53
C GLY A 423 -19.46 -2.38 -38.25
N ASN A 424 -19.86 -1.96 -37.05
CA ASN A 424 -19.65 -0.60 -36.53
C ASN A 424 -18.17 -0.33 -36.21
N GLY A 425 -17.36 -1.38 -36.22
CA GLY A 425 -15.91 -1.38 -36.08
C GLY A 425 -15.36 -2.73 -36.52
N THR A 426 -14.03 -2.83 -36.65
CA THR A 426 -13.38 -4.03 -37.22
C THR A 426 -13.61 -5.27 -36.36
N ALA A 427 -13.55 -5.14 -35.03
CA ALA A 427 -13.84 -6.26 -34.12
C ALA A 427 -15.29 -6.74 -34.23
N ASP A 428 -16.27 -5.81 -34.33
CA ASP A 428 -17.67 -6.16 -34.54
C ASP A 428 -17.91 -6.87 -35.87
N ALA A 429 -17.24 -6.43 -36.93
CA ALA A 429 -17.29 -7.13 -38.22
C ALA A 429 -16.75 -8.56 -38.13
N ILE A 430 -15.59 -8.76 -37.44
CA ILE A 430 -14.95 -10.06 -37.22
C ILE A 430 -15.91 -11.00 -36.45
N PHE A 431 -16.46 -10.54 -35.34
CA PHE A 431 -17.35 -11.36 -34.50
C PHE A 431 -18.61 -11.79 -35.25
N LYS A 432 -19.19 -10.89 -36.05
CA LYS A 432 -20.33 -11.21 -36.93
C LYS A 432 -20.02 -12.26 -37.98
N VAL A 433 -18.79 -12.27 -38.53
CA VAL A 433 -18.38 -13.34 -39.46
C VAL A 433 -18.34 -14.69 -38.75
N VAL A 434 -17.79 -14.74 -37.53
CA VAL A 434 -17.73 -15.98 -36.73
C VAL A 434 -19.12 -16.47 -36.40
N ASP A 435 -20.02 -15.59 -35.96
CA ASP A 435 -21.41 -15.93 -35.65
C ASP A 435 -22.14 -16.50 -36.89
N ARG A 436 -21.92 -15.91 -38.06
CA ARG A 436 -22.56 -16.38 -39.32
C ARG A 436 -22.00 -17.73 -39.76
N ILE A 437 -20.68 -17.93 -39.73
CA ILE A 437 -20.06 -19.21 -40.10
C ILE A 437 -20.48 -20.31 -39.13
N SER A 438 -20.53 -20.03 -37.83
CA SER A 438 -20.87 -21.03 -36.83
C SER A 438 -22.37 -21.29 -36.70
N GLY A 439 -23.20 -20.33 -37.13
CA GLY A 439 -24.65 -20.33 -36.88
C GLY A 439 -25.03 -20.09 -35.41
N ILE A 440 -24.07 -19.68 -34.58
CA ILE A 440 -24.24 -19.47 -33.13
C ILE A 440 -23.99 -17.99 -32.81
N ASN A 441 -25.02 -17.29 -32.36
CA ASN A 441 -24.94 -15.85 -32.07
C ASN A 441 -24.35 -15.62 -30.67
N GLY A 442 -23.31 -14.80 -30.62
CA GLY A 442 -22.66 -14.38 -29.38
C GLY A 442 -23.00 -12.95 -28.99
N THR A 443 -23.21 -12.72 -27.71
CA THR A 443 -23.31 -11.38 -27.12
C THR A 443 -22.06 -11.08 -26.32
N LEU A 444 -21.27 -10.12 -26.79
CA LEU A 444 -20.05 -9.69 -26.11
C LEU A 444 -20.40 -8.98 -24.81
N LYS A 445 -19.89 -9.48 -23.67
CA LYS A 445 -20.09 -8.90 -22.33
C LYS A 445 -18.88 -8.13 -21.85
N ASP A 446 -17.66 -8.51 -22.28
CA ASP A 446 -16.41 -7.83 -21.94
C ASP A 446 -15.40 -7.99 -23.07
N TYR A 447 -14.58 -6.96 -23.31
CA TYR A 447 -13.53 -6.93 -24.34
C TYR A 447 -12.36 -6.13 -23.84
N LYS A 448 -11.23 -6.79 -23.59
CA LYS A 448 -10.02 -6.18 -23.06
C LYS A 448 -8.83 -6.47 -23.96
N VAL A 449 -8.12 -5.41 -24.33
CA VAL A 449 -6.87 -5.49 -25.10
C VAL A 449 -5.72 -5.05 -24.18
N THR A 450 -4.65 -5.84 -24.14
CA THR A 450 -3.47 -5.56 -23.33
C THR A 450 -2.21 -5.81 -24.17
N ALA A 451 -1.24 -4.91 -24.13
CA ALA A 451 0.07 -5.15 -24.72
C ALA A 451 0.89 -6.05 -23.77
N VAL A 452 1.43 -7.14 -24.31
CA VAL A 452 2.21 -8.13 -23.53
C VAL A 452 3.71 -7.86 -23.60
N SER A 453 4.19 -7.15 -24.63
CA SER A 453 5.58 -6.79 -24.81
C SER A 453 5.74 -5.31 -25.20
N GLN A 454 6.96 -4.77 -25.06
CA GLN A 454 7.27 -3.39 -25.46
C GLN A 454 7.97 -3.42 -26.84
N GLY A 455 7.69 -2.42 -27.69
CA GLY A 455 8.31 -2.27 -28.99
C GLY A 455 7.33 -2.24 -30.16
N LYS A 456 7.85 -2.08 -31.39
CA LYS A 456 7.03 -2.02 -32.62
C LYS A 456 6.34 -3.34 -32.96
N ASP A 457 6.85 -4.46 -32.43
CA ASP A 457 6.35 -5.81 -32.65
C ASP A 457 5.71 -6.37 -31.37
N ALA A 458 5.11 -5.48 -30.57
CA ALA A 458 4.44 -5.86 -29.32
C ALA A 458 3.28 -6.83 -29.59
N LEU A 459 3.29 -7.98 -28.89
CA LEU A 459 2.17 -8.91 -28.94
C LEU A 459 0.96 -8.29 -28.24
N ALA A 460 -0.17 -8.25 -28.93
CA ALA A 460 -1.45 -7.90 -28.38
C ALA A 460 -2.12 -9.15 -27.80
N LYS A 461 -2.52 -9.08 -26.54
CA LYS A 461 -3.39 -10.05 -25.90
C LYS A 461 -4.81 -9.50 -25.86
N VAL A 462 -5.75 -10.30 -26.33
CA VAL A 462 -7.17 -9.97 -26.27
C VAL A 462 -7.89 -11.01 -25.43
N ASP A 463 -8.63 -10.54 -24.44
CA ASP A 463 -9.52 -11.33 -23.61
C ASP A 463 -10.96 -10.91 -23.92
N VAL A 464 -11.83 -11.87 -24.22
CA VAL A 464 -13.27 -11.63 -24.44
C VAL A 464 -14.12 -12.46 -23.51
N LYS A 465 -15.24 -11.90 -23.06
CA LYS A 465 -16.30 -12.63 -22.37
C LYS A 465 -17.54 -12.61 -23.24
N VAL A 466 -17.99 -13.78 -23.69
CA VAL A 466 -19.08 -13.91 -24.66
C VAL A 466 -20.18 -14.82 -24.10
N GLU A 467 -21.42 -14.37 -24.21
CA GLU A 467 -22.62 -15.15 -23.92
C GLU A 467 -23.20 -15.65 -25.24
N PHE A 468 -23.18 -16.97 -25.46
CA PHE A 468 -23.74 -17.59 -26.66
C PHE A 468 -25.16 -18.11 -26.35
N GLU A 469 -26.11 -17.81 -27.24
CA GLU A 469 -27.51 -18.30 -27.17
C GLU A 469 -28.19 -18.08 -25.80
N GLY A 470 -27.85 -17.00 -25.11
CA GLY A 470 -28.41 -16.64 -23.79
C GLY A 470 -28.00 -17.56 -22.64
N LYS A 471 -26.94 -18.39 -22.82
CA LYS A 471 -26.39 -19.28 -21.79
C LYS A 471 -25.24 -18.62 -21.06
N THR A 472 -24.70 -19.31 -20.06
CA THR A 472 -23.58 -18.79 -19.24
C THR A 472 -22.43 -18.26 -20.09
N ALA A 473 -21.96 -17.04 -19.81
CA ALA A 473 -20.89 -16.42 -20.56
C ALA A 473 -19.56 -17.16 -20.37
N VAL A 474 -18.87 -17.38 -21.46
CA VAL A 474 -17.56 -18.07 -21.54
C VAL A 474 -16.45 -17.10 -21.90
N MET A 475 -15.25 -17.39 -21.43
CA MET A 475 -14.05 -16.61 -21.74
C MET A 475 -13.33 -17.16 -22.96
N GLY A 476 -12.79 -16.28 -23.78
CA GLY A 476 -11.88 -16.61 -24.86
C GLY A 476 -10.66 -15.70 -24.84
N HIS A 477 -9.53 -16.23 -25.29
CA HIS A 477 -8.23 -15.56 -25.27
C HIS A 477 -7.56 -15.66 -26.63
N GLY A 478 -6.94 -14.57 -27.06
CA GLY A 478 -6.18 -14.53 -28.31
C GLY A 478 -4.89 -13.76 -28.13
N LEU A 479 -3.83 -14.22 -28.78
CA LEU A 479 -2.51 -13.61 -28.78
C LEU A 479 -2.01 -13.52 -30.19
N ASP A 480 -1.65 -12.32 -30.66
CA ASP A 480 -1.05 -12.07 -31.98
C ASP A 480 -0.35 -10.71 -31.99
N ILE A 481 0.54 -10.51 -32.99
CA ILE A 481 1.11 -9.19 -33.28
C ILE A 481 0.02 -8.25 -33.83
N ASP A 482 -0.91 -8.79 -34.63
CA ASP A 482 -2.08 -8.05 -35.10
C ASP A 482 -3.21 -8.15 -34.08
N THR A 483 -3.61 -6.99 -33.53
CA THR A 483 -4.68 -6.89 -32.52
C THR A 483 -6.02 -7.45 -33.01
N MET A 484 -6.32 -7.35 -34.31
CA MET A 484 -7.57 -7.84 -34.88
C MET A 484 -7.53 -9.37 -35.06
N MET A 485 -6.38 -9.92 -35.43
CA MET A 485 -6.15 -11.37 -35.44
C MET A 485 -6.24 -11.93 -34.00
N ALA A 486 -5.64 -11.23 -33.03
CA ALA A 486 -5.79 -11.61 -31.59
C ALA A 486 -7.25 -11.59 -31.17
N SER A 487 -8.04 -10.60 -31.60
CA SER A 487 -9.48 -10.51 -31.34
C SER A 487 -10.27 -11.66 -31.96
N ALA A 488 -9.97 -12.00 -33.21
CA ALA A 488 -10.57 -13.15 -33.88
C ALA A 488 -10.27 -14.46 -33.16
N LYS A 489 -9.01 -14.69 -32.79
CA LYS A 489 -8.58 -15.87 -32.00
C LYS A 489 -9.29 -15.94 -30.64
N ALA A 490 -9.46 -14.80 -29.96
CA ALA A 490 -10.17 -14.75 -28.70
C ALA A 490 -11.63 -15.16 -28.84
N TYR A 491 -12.33 -14.63 -29.85
CA TYR A 491 -13.75 -14.92 -30.05
C TYR A 491 -14.00 -16.37 -30.50
N VAL A 492 -13.19 -16.91 -31.42
CA VAL A 492 -13.25 -18.31 -31.83
C VAL A 492 -12.89 -19.24 -30.68
N GLY A 493 -11.92 -18.82 -29.83
CA GLY A 493 -11.58 -19.54 -28.59
C GLY A 493 -12.76 -19.63 -27.60
N ALA A 494 -13.52 -18.54 -27.45
CA ALA A 494 -14.74 -18.52 -26.65
C ALA A 494 -15.82 -19.45 -27.24
N LEU A 495 -16.02 -19.44 -28.58
CA LEU A 495 -16.95 -20.33 -29.28
C LEU A 495 -16.58 -21.81 -29.07
N ASN A 496 -15.32 -22.18 -29.24
CA ASN A 496 -14.84 -23.53 -29.00
C ASN A 496 -15.03 -23.97 -27.54
N SER A 497 -14.82 -23.07 -26.59
CA SER A 497 -15.09 -23.31 -25.18
C SER A 497 -16.57 -23.54 -24.88
N TYR A 498 -17.44 -22.72 -25.49
CA TYR A 498 -18.88 -22.87 -25.40
C TYR A 498 -19.36 -24.23 -25.90
N LEU A 499 -18.89 -24.64 -27.09
CA LEU A 499 -19.26 -25.94 -27.68
C LEU A 499 -18.85 -27.12 -26.83
N ARG A 500 -17.66 -27.05 -26.24
CA ARG A 500 -17.16 -28.10 -25.32
C ARG A 500 -18.05 -28.27 -24.09
N ILE A 501 -18.56 -27.16 -23.54
CA ILE A 501 -19.41 -27.18 -22.33
C ILE A 501 -20.85 -27.65 -22.64
N HIS A 502 -21.36 -27.39 -23.84
CA HIS A 502 -22.79 -27.51 -24.13
C HIS A 502 -23.16 -28.50 -25.25
N LYS A 503 -22.20 -29.11 -25.95
CA LYS A 503 -22.42 -30.08 -27.04
C LYS A 503 -21.79 -31.47 -26.79
N ASN A 504 -21.40 -31.77 -25.53
CA ASN A 504 -21.11 -33.16 -25.11
C ASN A 504 -22.38 -33.83 -24.63
#